data_5bfd848d54e65c696accecd49250fe64
#
_entry.id   5bfd848d54e65c696accecd49250fe64
#
_cell.length_a   1.000
_cell.length_b   1.000
_cell.length_c   1.000
_cell.angle_alpha   90.00
_cell.angle_beta   90.00
_cell.angle_gamma   90.00
#
_symmetry.space_group_name_H-M   'P 1'
#
loop_
_entity.id
_entity.type
_entity.pdbx_description
1 polymer ?
#
loop_
_entity_poly.entity_id
_entity_poly.type
_entity_poly.pdbx_seq_one_letter_code
_entity_poly.pdbx_strand_id
1 'polypeptide(L)'
;MSDKIGQFDDAMFESKLDALVRVKVEQTINAMLDAEADEIANAARYERKTDRKAFRAGHYERTLTAKAGKLSLKAPKLKGALFESAVIERCRRRESSVEEALMEMYLAGVSTRRVDDISQLLWGERMPSQTLSDKLKKIHKEIDEWRKRPLESEYPYVFVDGVWHKRSWGGHVENVSVLVAIGVSTEGRREAIAVDEGMREDAASWERFFRSMVERGLRGVGLVVGDRCAGLVSTVSSMPPNAECQRCMVCFMRDAPSKTPPGHREWASAALKAVFAQENRESAMAKAGTVAGEMEERKLKAAANCLREGVGETTTYLLPEFPATHGTKLRTNNMIERLNKEIRRRTRVVGSFPDSNSALMLVCARIRYVTSRSWSDRRYMDMSRLDDNLGAAA
;
A
#
# COMPACT_ATOMS: atom_id res chain seq x y z
N MET A 1 45.52 35.69 -27.67
CA MET A 1 45.07 35.70 -26.28
C MET A 1 43.63 35.19 -26.28
N SER A 2 43.45 33.94 -25.87
CA SER A 2 42.10 33.33 -25.82
C SER A 2 41.53 33.62 -24.44
N ASP A 3 40.48 34.43 -24.40
CA ASP A 3 39.75 34.70 -23.16
C ASP A 3 39.20 33.39 -22.61
N LYS A 4 39.70 32.99 -21.45
CA LYS A 4 39.11 31.92 -20.66
C LYS A 4 37.73 32.42 -20.19
N ILE A 5 36.68 32.05 -20.90
CA ILE A 5 35.32 32.10 -20.37
C ILE A 5 35.32 31.26 -19.09
N GLY A 6 35.18 31.90 -17.94
CA GLY A 6 35.18 31.24 -16.65
C GLY A 6 34.17 30.09 -16.66
N GLN A 7 34.61 28.90 -16.37
CA GLN A 7 33.71 27.75 -16.18
C GLN A 7 32.74 28.12 -15.05
N PHE A 8 31.46 28.17 -15.36
CA PHE A 8 30.40 28.40 -14.38
C PHE A 8 30.39 27.20 -13.44
N ASP A 9 30.61 27.45 -12.16
CA ASP A 9 30.58 26.41 -11.12
C ASP A 9 29.16 26.33 -10.55
N ASP A 10 28.36 25.44 -11.11
CA ASP A 10 26.97 25.22 -10.71
C ASP A 10 26.83 24.91 -9.22
N ALA A 11 27.72 24.12 -8.65
CA ALA A 11 27.67 23.74 -7.24
C ALA A 11 27.92 24.95 -6.31
N MET A 12 28.84 25.81 -6.69
CA MET A 12 29.13 27.04 -5.94
C MET A 12 27.98 28.05 -6.07
N PHE A 13 27.37 28.15 -7.25
CA PHE A 13 26.21 29.02 -7.49
C PHE A 13 25.00 28.57 -6.67
N GLU A 14 24.65 27.27 -6.73
CA GLU A 14 23.55 26.68 -5.94
C GLU A 14 23.76 26.89 -4.43
N SER A 15 24.96 26.62 -3.93
CA SER A 15 25.29 26.82 -2.52
C SER A 15 25.15 28.29 -2.06
N LYS A 16 25.56 29.23 -2.90
CA LYS A 16 25.39 30.67 -2.60
C LYS A 16 23.94 31.12 -2.69
N LEU A 17 23.18 30.59 -3.65
CA LEU A 17 21.76 30.88 -3.80
C LEU A 17 20.97 30.36 -2.60
N ASP A 18 21.19 29.12 -2.17
CA ASP A 18 20.56 28.54 -0.99
C ASP A 18 20.86 29.32 0.29
N ALA A 19 22.12 29.75 0.45
CA ALA A 19 22.52 30.59 1.59
C ALA A 19 21.79 31.94 1.56
N LEU A 20 21.68 32.59 0.39
CA LEU A 20 20.98 33.86 0.23
C LEU A 20 19.48 33.74 0.52
N VAL A 21 18.83 32.70 -0.03
CA VAL A 21 17.41 32.39 0.21
C VAL A 21 17.18 32.19 1.71
N ARG A 22 18.02 31.41 2.37
CA ARG A 22 17.93 31.15 3.82
C ARG A 22 18.00 32.43 4.62
N VAL A 23 19.01 33.27 4.37
CA VAL A 23 19.17 34.57 5.06
C VAL A 23 17.96 35.45 4.86
N LYS A 24 17.42 35.51 3.62
CA LYS A 24 16.24 36.34 3.34
C LYS A 24 14.98 35.84 4.04
N VAL A 25 14.77 34.51 4.07
CA VAL A 25 13.65 33.89 4.78
C VAL A 25 13.77 34.15 6.28
N GLU A 26 14.97 34.00 6.88
CA GLU A 26 15.23 34.34 8.30
C GLU A 26 14.91 35.78 8.61
N GLN A 27 15.38 36.73 7.77
CA GLN A 27 15.10 38.14 7.93
C GLN A 27 13.61 38.43 7.90
N THR A 28 12.89 37.85 6.91
CA THR A 28 11.46 38.05 6.76
C THR A 28 10.67 37.52 7.96
N ILE A 29 10.95 36.30 8.38
CA ILE A 29 10.26 35.72 9.55
C ILE A 29 10.56 36.50 10.82
N ASN A 30 11.80 36.89 11.05
CA ASN A 30 12.16 37.69 12.22
C ASN A 30 11.44 39.07 12.22
N ALA A 31 11.29 39.69 11.06
CA ALA A 31 10.53 40.94 10.93
C ALA A 31 9.03 40.74 11.22
N MET A 32 8.44 39.62 10.77
CA MET A 32 7.04 39.28 11.10
C MET A 32 6.85 39.03 12.59
N LEU A 33 7.76 38.28 13.24
CA LEU A 33 7.72 38.05 14.69
C LEU A 33 7.85 39.34 15.49
N ASP A 34 8.69 40.27 15.03
CA ASP A 34 8.82 41.59 15.65
C ASP A 34 7.56 42.45 15.46
N ALA A 35 6.92 42.41 14.29
CA ALA A 35 5.64 43.08 14.06
C ALA A 35 4.52 42.53 14.96
N GLU A 36 4.38 41.21 15.06
CA GLU A 36 3.43 40.59 16.00
C GLU A 36 3.68 41.01 17.46
N ALA A 37 4.95 41.10 17.84
CA ALA A 37 5.29 41.56 19.20
C ALA A 37 4.93 43.06 19.43
N ASP A 38 4.99 43.91 18.41
CA ASP A 38 4.53 45.30 18.49
C ASP A 38 3.01 45.37 18.61
N GLU A 39 2.27 44.53 17.87
CA GLU A 39 0.81 44.44 17.98
C GLU A 39 0.38 43.98 19.38
N ILE A 40 0.96 42.89 19.91
CA ILE A 40 0.68 42.37 21.26
C ILE A 40 1.01 43.42 22.34
N ALA A 41 2.11 44.14 22.19
CA ALA A 41 2.52 45.21 23.10
C ALA A 41 1.70 46.47 22.97
N ASN A 42 0.92 46.65 21.87
CA ASN A 42 0.24 47.87 21.49
C ASN A 42 1.18 49.06 21.41
N ALA A 43 2.46 48.85 21.06
CA ALA A 43 3.45 49.89 20.87
C ALA A 43 4.65 49.39 20.07
N ALA A 44 5.18 50.21 19.19
CA ALA A 44 6.41 49.95 18.48
C ALA A 44 7.64 49.92 19.39
N ARG A 45 8.75 49.41 18.86
CA ARG A 45 10.04 49.37 19.60
C ARG A 45 10.48 50.78 19.99
N TYR A 46 10.74 51.02 21.26
CA TYR A 46 11.11 52.33 21.88
C TYR A 46 10.00 53.38 21.90
N GLU A 47 8.78 53.11 21.41
CA GLU A 47 7.65 54.04 21.50
C GLU A 47 7.16 54.15 22.95
N ARG A 48 6.91 55.35 23.41
CA ARG A 48 6.30 55.65 24.73
C ARG A 48 4.80 55.89 24.51
N LYS A 49 3.98 54.94 24.92
CA LYS A 49 2.53 54.94 24.77
C LYS A 49 1.87 54.65 26.10
N THR A 50 0.81 55.39 26.45
CA THR A 50 0.13 55.25 27.77
C THR A 50 -0.68 53.97 27.89
N ASP A 51 -1.16 53.44 26.79
CA ASP A 51 -1.94 52.21 26.70
C ASP A 51 -1.13 50.97 26.29
N ARG A 52 0.18 51.01 26.49
CA ARG A 52 1.08 49.88 26.27
C ARG A 52 0.74 48.69 27.16
N LYS A 53 0.52 47.52 26.52
CA LYS A 53 0.07 46.28 27.20
C LYS A 53 1.25 45.41 27.69
N ALA A 54 2.39 45.47 27.00
CA ALA A 54 3.54 44.67 27.33
C ALA A 54 4.87 45.38 26.98
N PHE A 55 5.97 44.92 27.62
CA PHE A 55 7.31 45.47 27.37
C PHE A 55 8.20 44.43 26.73
N ARG A 56 9.00 44.79 25.71
CA ARG A 56 10.01 43.93 25.13
C ARG A 56 11.12 43.64 26.14
N ALA A 57 11.42 42.35 26.33
CA ALA A 57 12.44 41.84 27.25
C ALA A 57 13.58 41.08 26.52
N GLY A 58 13.86 41.50 25.27
CA GLY A 58 14.85 40.88 24.41
C GLY A 58 14.30 39.79 23.52
N HIS A 59 15.17 38.93 23.05
CA HIS A 59 14.84 37.79 22.19
C HIS A 59 15.45 36.51 22.74
N TYR A 60 14.95 35.37 22.31
CA TYR A 60 15.61 34.08 22.47
C TYR A 60 15.80 33.42 21.10
N GLU A 61 16.88 32.68 20.95
CA GLU A 61 17.15 31.97 19.73
C GLU A 61 16.29 30.70 19.64
N ARG A 62 15.75 30.47 18.49
CA ARG A 62 14.93 29.30 18.16
C ARG A 62 15.31 28.82 16.77
N THR A 63 15.45 27.51 16.60
CA THR A 63 15.65 26.89 15.29
C THR A 63 14.34 26.37 14.71
N LEU A 64 14.15 26.59 13.40
CA LEU A 64 13.04 26.07 12.61
C LEU A 64 13.60 25.44 11.33
N THR A 65 13.29 24.16 11.08
CA THR A 65 13.59 23.52 9.80
C THR A 65 12.43 23.80 8.85
N ALA A 66 12.71 24.53 7.78
CA ALA A 66 11.76 24.93 6.73
C ALA A 66 12.22 24.41 5.38
N LYS A 67 11.45 24.67 4.30
CA LYS A 67 11.85 24.34 2.92
C LYS A 67 13.19 24.93 2.53
N ALA A 68 13.51 26.13 3.03
CA ALA A 68 14.79 26.82 2.82
C ALA A 68 15.97 26.24 3.64
N GLY A 69 15.77 25.16 4.39
CA GLY A 69 16.74 24.55 5.27
C GLY A 69 16.54 24.96 6.75
N LYS A 70 17.59 24.79 7.56
CA LYS A 70 17.57 25.12 8.98
C LYS A 70 17.74 26.64 9.19
N LEU A 71 16.72 27.26 9.77
CA LEU A 71 16.65 28.69 10.07
C LEU A 71 16.98 28.96 11.53
N SER A 72 17.68 30.07 11.80
CA SER A 72 17.91 30.58 13.17
C SER A 72 17.03 31.83 13.39
N LEU A 73 16.00 31.69 14.21
CA LEU A 73 15.00 32.73 14.43
C LEU A 73 15.20 33.38 15.80
N LYS A 74 14.95 34.69 15.86
CA LYS A 74 15.00 35.50 17.05
C LYS A 74 13.60 35.79 17.56
N ALA A 75 13.04 34.89 18.37
CA ALA A 75 11.70 35.06 18.92
C ALA A 75 11.67 36.12 20.03
N PRO A 76 10.76 37.11 19.95
CA PRO A 76 10.65 38.15 20.96
C PRO A 76 10.24 37.62 22.33
N LYS A 77 10.78 38.20 23.38
CA LYS A 77 10.31 38.01 24.76
C LYS A 77 9.53 39.25 25.19
N LEU A 78 8.33 39.05 25.70
CA LEU A 78 7.46 40.08 26.26
C LEU A 78 7.35 39.90 27.78
N LYS A 79 7.35 41.05 28.50
CA LYS A 79 7.02 41.11 29.92
C LYS A 79 5.66 41.78 30.06
N GLY A 80 4.74 41.11 30.73
CA GLY A 80 3.35 41.55 30.90
C GLY A 80 2.33 40.89 29.94
N ALA A 81 2.81 40.21 28.89
CA ALA A 81 1.97 39.40 28.00
C ALA A 81 2.71 38.13 27.54
N LEU A 82 1.98 37.09 27.22
CA LEU A 82 2.52 35.89 26.59
C LEU A 82 2.68 36.18 25.06
N PHE A 83 3.88 35.89 24.52
CA PHE A 83 4.10 35.98 23.09
C PHE A 83 3.68 34.65 22.44
N GLU A 84 2.58 34.69 21.72
CA GLU A 84 2.10 33.61 20.84
C GLU A 84 2.04 34.13 19.41
N SER A 85 2.79 33.50 18.51
CA SER A 85 2.90 33.92 17.13
C SER A 85 1.91 33.15 16.24
N ALA A 86 1.23 33.84 15.34
CA ALA A 86 0.44 33.25 14.29
C ALA A 86 1.32 32.68 13.14
N VAL A 87 2.53 33.21 12.99
CA VAL A 87 3.49 32.79 11.95
C VAL A 87 4.15 31.46 12.30
N ILE A 88 4.46 31.24 13.59
CA ILE A 88 5.17 30.05 14.06
C ILE A 88 4.48 29.47 15.29
N GLU A 89 3.89 28.30 15.12
CA GLU A 89 3.25 27.56 16.21
C GLU A 89 4.25 27.30 17.38
N ARG A 90 3.76 27.44 18.59
CA ARG A 90 4.55 27.26 19.81
C ARG A 90 5.14 25.84 19.86
N CYS A 91 6.41 25.74 20.23
CA CYS A 91 7.17 24.48 20.31
C CYS A 91 7.39 23.75 18.98
N ARG A 92 6.96 24.26 17.85
CA ARG A 92 7.19 23.67 16.55
C ARG A 92 8.64 23.84 16.11
N ARG A 93 9.30 22.74 15.77
CA ARG A 93 10.71 22.74 15.33
C ARG A 93 10.84 22.60 13.81
N ARG A 94 9.77 22.17 13.12
CA ARG A 94 9.74 21.95 11.66
C ARG A 94 8.50 22.55 11.05
N GLU A 95 8.64 23.02 9.85
CA GLU A 95 7.51 23.43 9.01
C GLU A 95 6.64 22.20 8.66
N SER A 96 5.30 22.36 8.56
CA SER A 96 4.38 21.26 8.23
C SER A 96 4.74 20.58 6.92
N SER A 97 5.10 21.36 5.91
CA SER A 97 5.46 20.83 4.59
C SER A 97 6.69 19.92 4.60
N VAL A 98 7.67 20.17 5.49
CA VAL A 98 8.83 19.30 5.69
C VAL A 98 8.39 17.98 6.35
N GLU A 99 7.51 18.06 7.35
CA GLU A 99 6.96 16.89 8.01
C GLU A 99 6.13 16.04 7.06
N GLU A 100 5.26 16.66 6.26
CA GLU A 100 4.46 16.00 5.23
C GLU A 100 5.35 15.32 4.18
N ALA A 101 6.41 16.00 3.71
CA ALA A 101 7.35 15.41 2.75
C ALA A 101 8.05 14.17 3.32
N LEU A 102 8.46 14.19 4.59
CA LEU A 102 9.09 13.03 5.24
C LEU A 102 8.11 11.87 5.39
N MET A 103 6.85 12.17 5.68
CA MET A 103 5.79 11.17 5.76
C MET A 103 5.49 10.56 4.39
N GLU A 104 5.37 11.39 3.34
CA GLU A 104 5.19 10.93 1.97
C GLU A 104 6.36 10.06 1.49
N MET A 105 7.60 10.40 1.82
CA MET A 105 8.75 9.55 1.53
C MET A 105 8.60 8.17 2.17
N TYR A 106 8.17 8.10 3.43
CA TYR A 106 7.94 6.83 4.10
C TYR A 106 6.80 6.03 3.44
N LEU A 107 5.67 6.66 3.17
CA LEU A 107 4.52 6.05 2.48
C LEU A 107 4.89 5.59 1.06
N ALA A 108 5.70 6.38 0.36
CA ALA A 108 6.25 6.02 -0.95
C ALA A 108 7.22 4.83 -0.91
N GLY A 109 7.69 4.45 0.28
CA GLY A 109 8.48 3.25 0.47
C GLY A 109 9.95 3.48 0.82
N VAL A 110 10.34 4.70 1.21
CA VAL A 110 11.69 4.99 1.71
C VAL A 110 11.82 4.45 3.15
N SER A 111 12.92 3.78 3.48
CA SER A 111 13.15 3.28 4.84
C SER A 111 13.36 4.43 5.83
N THR A 112 13.02 4.22 7.11
CA THR A 112 13.21 5.24 8.14
C THR A 112 14.64 5.75 8.23
N ARG A 113 15.64 4.87 8.06
CA ARG A 113 17.06 5.26 8.00
C ARG A 113 17.35 6.14 6.78
N ARG A 114 16.83 5.77 5.62
CA ARG A 114 17.01 6.54 4.40
C ARG A 114 16.28 7.88 4.44
N VAL A 115 15.14 7.97 5.12
CA VAL A 115 14.44 9.24 5.39
C VAL A 115 15.32 10.16 6.23
N ASP A 116 16.03 9.62 7.22
CA ASP A 116 16.98 10.40 8.04
C ASP A 116 18.15 10.94 7.19
N ASP A 117 18.75 10.11 6.34
CA ASP A 117 19.83 10.53 5.42
C ASP A 117 19.35 11.63 4.45
N ILE A 118 18.14 11.45 3.88
CA ILE A 118 17.55 12.44 2.96
C ILE A 118 17.22 13.73 3.71
N SER A 119 16.71 13.66 4.95
CA SER A 119 16.44 14.82 5.79
C SER A 119 17.71 15.62 6.06
N GLN A 120 18.82 14.91 6.37
CA GLN A 120 20.12 15.54 6.57
C GLN A 120 20.61 16.23 5.30
N LEU A 121 20.42 15.60 4.12
CA LEU A 121 20.85 16.14 2.83
C LEU A 121 20.04 17.37 2.42
N LEU A 122 18.71 17.32 2.53
CA LEU A 122 17.82 18.37 2.04
C LEU A 122 17.71 19.57 3.00
N TRP A 123 17.73 19.32 4.32
CA TRP A 123 17.42 20.35 5.31
C TRP A 123 18.53 20.55 6.36
N GLY A 124 19.65 19.81 6.25
CA GLY A 124 20.78 19.93 7.18
C GLY A 124 20.48 19.43 8.58
N GLU A 125 19.38 18.67 8.79
CA GLU A 125 18.98 18.14 10.09
C GLU A 125 18.50 16.70 9.97
N ARG A 126 19.01 15.82 10.84
CA ARG A 126 18.52 14.45 10.95
C ARG A 126 17.15 14.41 11.62
N MET A 127 16.28 13.52 11.17
CA MET A 127 15.06 13.18 11.87
C MET A 127 15.28 11.91 12.67
N PRO A 128 15.30 11.96 14.01
CA PRO A 128 15.43 10.77 14.82
C PRO A 128 14.33 9.77 14.47
N SER A 129 14.68 8.49 14.33
CA SER A 129 13.75 7.41 14.00
C SER A 129 12.56 7.34 14.97
N GLN A 130 12.78 7.68 16.24
CA GLN A 130 11.71 7.76 17.24
C GLN A 130 10.69 8.86 16.91
N THR A 131 11.12 10.04 16.50
CA THR A 131 10.22 11.15 16.11
C THR A 131 9.39 10.77 14.88
N LEU A 132 10.00 10.09 13.90
CA LEU A 132 9.29 9.56 12.75
C LEU A 132 8.28 8.50 13.18
N SER A 133 8.65 7.57 14.07
CA SER A 133 7.74 6.54 14.60
C SER A 133 6.53 7.14 15.32
N ASP A 134 6.72 8.19 16.12
CA ASP A 134 5.62 8.83 16.84
C ASP A 134 4.65 9.57 15.90
N LYS A 135 5.17 10.15 14.82
CA LYS A 135 4.33 10.75 13.77
C LYS A 135 3.59 9.67 12.97
N LEU A 136 4.24 8.54 12.69
CA LEU A 136 3.61 7.40 12.03
C LEU A 136 2.41 6.85 12.83
N LYS A 137 2.42 6.92 14.16
CA LYS A 137 1.25 6.52 14.98
C LYS A 137 -0.02 7.30 14.64
N LYS A 138 0.09 8.58 14.28
CA LYS A 138 -1.07 9.37 13.83
C LYS A 138 -1.62 8.83 12.50
N ILE A 139 -0.72 8.54 11.55
CA ILE A 139 -1.11 7.96 10.26
C ILE A 139 -1.67 6.54 10.43
N HIS A 140 -1.18 5.76 11.40
CA HIS A 140 -1.72 4.44 11.69
C HIS A 140 -3.22 4.51 12.01
N LYS A 141 -3.68 5.56 12.70
CA LYS A 141 -5.10 5.76 12.96
C LYS A 141 -5.90 5.96 11.66
N GLU A 142 -5.42 6.83 10.78
CA GLU A 142 -6.06 7.08 9.48
C GLU A 142 -6.04 5.84 8.57
N ILE A 143 -4.94 5.07 8.61
CA ILE A 143 -4.82 3.82 7.90
C ILE A 143 -5.81 2.79 8.45
N ASP A 144 -5.97 2.73 9.76
CA ASP A 144 -6.88 1.79 10.42
C ASP A 144 -8.34 2.15 10.12
N GLU A 145 -8.69 3.44 10.09
CA GLU A 145 -9.99 3.93 9.65
C GLU A 145 -10.27 3.55 8.19
N TRP A 146 -9.29 3.78 7.29
CA TRP A 146 -9.39 3.39 5.88
C TRP A 146 -9.56 1.88 5.72
N ARG A 147 -8.82 1.06 6.46
CA ARG A 147 -8.87 -0.39 6.41
C ARG A 147 -10.21 -0.95 6.87
N LYS A 148 -10.81 -0.31 7.87
CA LYS A 148 -12.09 -0.72 8.50
C LYS A 148 -13.32 0.00 7.94
N ARG A 149 -13.16 0.79 6.89
CA ARG A 149 -14.27 1.54 6.31
C ARG A 149 -15.41 0.65 5.84
N PRO A 150 -16.66 1.11 5.85
CA PRO A 150 -17.78 0.43 5.22
C PRO A 150 -17.53 0.15 3.74
N LEU A 151 -18.08 -0.96 3.24
CA LEU A 151 -18.04 -1.33 1.82
C LEU A 151 -19.40 -1.00 1.21
N GLU A 152 -19.45 0.08 0.44
CA GLU A 152 -20.71 0.63 -0.08
C GLU A 152 -21.15 -0.02 -1.40
N SER A 153 -20.18 -0.51 -2.19
CA SER A 153 -20.43 -1.13 -3.49
C SER A 153 -20.70 -2.63 -3.37
N GLU A 154 -21.28 -3.21 -4.42
CA GLU A 154 -21.30 -4.65 -4.64
C GLU A 154 -20.04 -5.06 -5.40
N TYR A 155 -19.50 -6.25 -5.06
CA TYR A 155 -18.26 -6.75 -5.60
C TYR A 155 -18.45 -8.15 -6.18
N PRO A 156 -18.92 -8.29 -7.43
CA PRO A 156 -19.13 -9.60 -8.08
C PRO A 156 -17.89 -10.48 -8.10
N TYR A 157 -16.71 -9.88 -8.14
CA TYR A 157 -15.44 -10.59 -8.13
C TYR A 157 -14.54 -10.09 -7.00
N VAL A 158 -14.01 -11.03 -6.22
CA VAL A 158 -13.06 -10.75 -5.13
C VAL A 158 -11.79 -11.56 -5.37
N PHE A 159 -10.65 -10.89 -5.43
CA PHE A 159 -9.33 -11.51 -5.54
C PHE A 159 -8.66 -11.48 -4.18
N VAL A 160 -8.12 -12.63 -3.74
CA VAL A 160 -7.48 -12.74 -2.44
C VAL A 160 -6.10 -13.39 -2.54
N ASP A 161 -5.18 -12.98 -1.67
CA ASP A 161 -3.84 -13.56 -1.55
C ASP A 161 -3.23 -13.25 -0.18
N GLY A 162 -2.23 -14.03 0.22
CA GLY A 162 -1.42 -13.81 1.40
C GLY A 162 -0.02 -13.29 1.06
N VAL A 163 0.43 -12.30 1.81
CA VAL A 163 1.80 -11.78 1.70
C VAL A 163 2.60 -12.15 2.94
N TRP A 164 3.54 -13.07 2.78
CA TRP A 164 4.38 -13.54 3.86
C TRP A 164 5.50 -12.56 4.19
N HIS A 165 5.73 -12.34 5.49
CA HIS A 165 6.83 -11.54 6.01
C HIS A 165 7.36 -12.15 7.32
N LYS A 166 8.55 -11.70 7.74
CA LYS A 166 9.18 -12.16 8.97
C LYS A 166 8.83 -11.24 10.12
N ARG A 167 8.41 -11.82 11.22
CA ARG A 167 8.18 -11.15 12.51
C ARG A 167 9.15 -11.68 13.56
N SER A 168 9.73 -10.79 14.35
CA SER A 168 10.53 -11.15 15.52
C SER A 168 9.64 -11.07 16.76
N TRP A 169 9.48 -12.20 17.44
CA TRP A 169 8.68 -12.30 18.66
C TRP A 169 9.36 -13.20 19.68
N GLY A 170 9.52 -12.72 20.93
CA GLY A 170 10.12 -13.50 21.99
C GLY A 170 11.52 -14.05 21.70
N GLY A 171 12.34 -13.39 20.90
CA GLY A 171 13.67 -13.84 20.48
C GLY A 171 13.67 -14.82 19.30
N HIS A 172 12.51 -15.19 18.76
CA HIS A 172 12.37 -16.05 17.60
C HIS A 172 11.85 -15.28 16.39
N VAL A 173 12.21 -15.76 15.18
CA VAL A 173 11.71 -15.21 13.91
C VAL A 173 10.70 -16.20 13.35
N GLU A 174 9.47 -15.75 13.19
CA GLU A 174 8.39 -16.52 12.58
C GLU A 174 7.89 -15.89 11.28
N ASN A 175 7.30 -16.70 10.41
CA ASN A 175 6.64 -16.21 9.21
C ASN A 175 5.16 -15.94 9.53
N VAL A 176 4.74 -14.72 9.23
CA VAL A 176 3.35 -14.25 9.39
C VAL A 176 2.85 -13.77 8.05
N SER A 177 1.60 -13.99 7.73
CA SER A 177 0.99 -13.52 6.51
C SER A 177 0.13 -12.28 6.76
N VAL A 178 0.08 -11.38 5.81
CA VAL A 178 -0.94 -10.34 5.69
C VAL A 178 -1.85 -10.72 4.55
N LEU A 179 -3.14 -10.90 4.86
CA LEU A 179 -4.17 -11.22 3.88
C LEU A 179 -4.64 -9.94 3.21
N VAL A 180 -4.78 -10.00 1.90
CA VAL A 180 -5.21 -8.86 1.07
C VAL A 180 -6.38 -9.29 0.21
N ALA A 181 -7.43 -8.47 0.14
CA ALA A 181 -8.55 -8.65 -0.78
C ALA A 181 -8.75 -7.42 -1.66
N ILE A 182 -8.95 -7.66 -2.94
CA ILE A 182 -9.28 -6.67 -3.95
C ILE A 182 -10.62 -7.04 -4.55
N GLY A 183 -11.61 -6.15 -4.42
CA GLY A 183 -12.91 -6.26 -5.06
C GLY A 183 -12.90 -5.62 -6.44
N VAL A 184 -13.69 -6.17 -7.35
CA VAL A 184 -14.10 -5.51 -8.59
C VAL A 184 -15.56 -5.15 -8.44
N SER A 185 -15.87 -3.85 -8.44
CA SER A 185 -17.24 -3.35 -8.27
C SER A 185 -18.11 -3.60 -9.50
N THR A 186 -19.42 -3.44 -9.36
CA THR A 186 -20.38 -3.47 -10.48
C THR A 186 -20.08 -2.44 -11.56
N GLU A 187 -19.36 -1.36 -11.24
CA GLU A 187 -18.85 -0.41 -12.25
C GLU A 187 -17.60 -0.92 -12.99
N GLY A 188 -17.06 -2.07 -12.61
CA GLY A 188 -15.85 -2.65 -13.17
C GLY A 188 -14.56 -2.00 -12.66
N ARG A 189 -14.61 -1.26 -11.56
CA ARG A 189 -13.45 -0.64 -10.91
C ARG A 189 -12.85 -1.55 -9.84
N ARG A 190 -11.56 -1.42 -9.62
CA ARG A 190 -10.85 -2.20 -8.59
C ARG A 190 -10.74 -1.40 -7.31
N GLU A 191 -10.94 -2.07 -6.19
CA GLU A 191 -10.80 -1.48 -4.88
C GLU A 191 -10.11 -2.44 -3.91
N ALA A 192 -9.17 -1.95 -3.10
CA ALA A 192 -8.64 -2.73 -1.99
C ALA A 192 -9.69 -2.72 -0.86
N ILE A 193 -10.41 -3.82 -0.70
CA ILE A 193 -11.55 -3.93 0.21
C ILE A 193 -11.18 -4.45 1.60
N ALA A 194 -10.07 -5.21 1.71
CA ALA A 194 -9.58 -5.66 2.99
C ALA A 194 -8.07 -5.88 2.99
N VAL A 195 -7.47 -5.58 4.13
CA VAL A 195 -6.09 -5.92 4.48
C VAL A 195 -6.08 -6.26 5.96
N ASP A 196 -5.70 -7.49 6.31
CA ASP A 196 -5.66 -7.91 7.70
C ASP A 196 -4.52 -8.90 7.98
N GLU A 197 -4.19 -9.08 9.25
CA GLU A 197 -3.20 -10.06 9.65
C GLU A 197 -3.81 -11.47 9.61
N GLY A 198 -3.14 -12.37 8.88
CA GLY A 198 -3.37 -13.80 8.99
C GLY A 198 -2.15 -14.42 9.66
N MET A 199 -2.29 -15.01 10.85
CA MET A 199 -1.16 -15.69 11.49
C MET A 199 -0.59 -16.76 10.57
N ARG A 200 -1.49 -17.52 9.91
CA ARG A 200 -1.21 -18.47 8.82
C ARG A 200 -2.33 -18.35 7.79
N GLU A 201 -2.15 -18.93 6.62
CA GLU A 201 -3.23 -19.05 5.62
C GLU A 201 -4.10 -20.28 5.92
N ASP A 202 -4.57 -20.41 7.16
CA ASP A 202 -5.47 -21.47 7.62
C ASP A 202 -6.94 -21.05 7.54
N ALA A 203 -7.85 -22.00 7.69
CA ALA A 203 -9.29 -21.77 7.60
C ALA A 203 -9.77 -20.69 8.59
N ALA A 204 -9.25 -20.71 9.83
CA ALA A 204 -9.66 -19.74 10.86
C ALA A 204 -9.25 -18.29 10.51
N SER A 205 -8.09 -18.11 9.88
CA SER A 205 -7.63 -16.80 9.42
C SER A 205 -8.49 -16.29 8.25
N TRP A 206 -8.79 -17.15 7.29
CA TRP A 206 -9.67 -16.81 6.17
C TRP A 206 -11.11 -16.55 6.63
N GLU A 207 -11.66 -17.35 7.53
CA GLU A 207 -12.98 -17.16 8.11
C GLU A 207 -13.10 -15.78 8.78
N ARG A 208 -12.17 -15.43 9.65
CA ARG A 208 -12.15 -14.12 10.31
C ARG A 208 -12.02 -12.98 9.29
N PHE A 209 -11.21 -13.16 8.25
CA PHE A 209 -10.99 -12.19 7.20
C PHE A 209 -12.28 -11.92 6.39
N PHE A 210 -12.97 -12.97 5.93
CA PHE A 210 -14.23 -12.84 5.22
C PHE A 210 -15.35 -12.29 6.12
N ARG A 211 -15.44 -12.76 7.35
CA ARG A 211 -16.42 -12.25 8.34
C ARG A 211 -16.27 -10.75 8.54
N SER A 212 -15.05 -10.26 8.71
CA SER A 212 -14.78 -8.82 8.81
C SER A 212 -15.24 -8.03 7.57
N MET A 213 -15.11 -8.59 6.38
CA MET A 213 -15.61 -7.93 5.15
C MET A 213 -17.14 -7.94 5.10
N VAL A 214 -17.79 -9.03 5.47
CA VAL A 214 -19.25 -9.14 5.51
C VAL A 214 -19.84 -8.16 6.53
N GLU A 215 -19.27 -8.07 7.73
CA GLU A 215 -19.66 -7.10 8.77
C GLU A 215 -19.56 -5.65 8.29
N ARG A 216 -18.63 -5.36 7.37
CA ARG A 216 -18.46 -4.03 6.75
C ARG A 216 -19.32 -3.80 5.50
N GLY A 217 -20.14 -4.78 5.10
CA GLY A 217 -21.09 -4.63 4.00
C GLY A 217 -20.66 -5.31 2.69
N LEU A 218 -19.71 -6.26 2.68
CA LEU A 218 -19.39 -7.05 1.50
C LEU A 218 -20.63 -7.82 1.02
N ARG A 219 -21.02 -7.60 -0.24
CA ARG A 219 -22.19 -8.23 -0.86
C ARG A 219 -22.02 -8.42 -2.36
N GLY A 220 -22.86 -9.27 -2.95
CA GLY A 220 -22.91 -9.51 -4.40
C GLY A 220 -21.75 -10.33 -4.93
N VAL A 221 -21.01 -11.06 -4.07
CA VAL A 221 -19.83 -11.83 -4.50
C VAL A 221 -20.28 -13.12 -5.17
N GLY A 222 -20.00 -13.25 -6.47
CA GLY A 222 -20.22 -14.47 -7.24
C GLY A 222 -18.97 -15.34 -7.34
N LEU A 223 -17.78 -14.74 -7.40
CA LEU A 223 -16.51 -15.47 -7.56
C LEU A 223 -15.41 -14.92 -6.67
N VAL A 224 -14.75 -15.81 -5.94
CA VAL A 224 -13.50 -15.55 -5.24
C VAL A 224 -12.33 -16.19 -5.98
N VAL A 225 -11.34 -15.38 -6.36
CA VAL A 225 -10.13 -15.82 -7.08
C VAL A 225 -8.93 -15.80 -6.14
N GLY A 226 -8.24 -16.94 -6.00
CA GLY A 226 -7.07 -17.03 -5.11
C GLY A 226 -6.16 -18.19 -5.45
N ASP A 227 -5.09 -18.34 -4.66
CA ASP A 227 -4.27 -19.55 -4.71
C ASP A 227 -4.97 -20.69 -3.96
N ARG A 228 -4.64 -21.94 -4.32
CA ARG A 228 -5.19 -23.10 -3.59
C ARG A 228 -4.61 -23.14 -2.18
N CYS A 229 -5.43 -22.72 -1.24
CA CYS A 229 -5.27 -22.97 0.18
C CYS A 229 -6.53 -23.71 0.64
N ALA A 230 -6.36 -24.87 1.26
CA ALA A 230 -7.51 -25.66 1.73
C ALA A 230 -8.42 -24.85 2.65
N GLY A 231 -7.82 -23.97 3.47
CA GLY A 231 -8.55 -23.05 4.34
C GLY A 231 -9.40 -22.03 3.56
N LEU A 232 -8.89 -21.49 2.45
CA LEU A 232 -9.65 -20.56 1.61
C LEU A 232 -10.85 -21.25 0.94
N VAL A 233 -10.62 -22.39 0.30
CA VAL A 233 -11.68 -23.14 -0.41
C VAL A 233 -12.80 -23.53 0.54
N SER A 234 -12.47 -24.11 1.71
CA SER A 234 -13.47 -24.49 2.72
C SER A 234 -14.25 -23.29 3.25
N THR A 235 -13.59 -22.16 3.44
CA THR A 235 -14.24 -20.94 3.95
C THR A 235 -15.18 -20.35 2.93
N VAL A 236 -14.76 -20.19 1.67
CA VAL A 236 -15.59 -19.60 0.60
C VAL A 236 -16.85 -20.41 0.35
N SER A 237 -16.78 -21.74 0.42
CA SER A 237 -17.92 -22.64 0.22
C SER A 237 -18.88 -22.72 1.42
N SER A 238 -18.42 -22.40 2.63
CA SER A 238 -19.20 -22.56 3.88
C SER A 238 -19.72 -21.24 4.46
N MET A 239 -19.22 -20.10 4.01
CA MET A 239 -19.58 -18.78 4.53
C MET A 239 -20.33 -17.93 3.49
N PRO A 240 -21.26 -17.03 3.92
CA PRO A 240 -21.75 -16.00 3.03
C PRO A 240 -20.57 -15.22 2.42
N PRO A 241 -20.65 -14.94 1.12
CA PRO A 241 -21.82 -14.93 0.25
C PRO A 241 -22.06 -16.21 -0.58
N ASN A 242 -21.59 -17.39 -0.21
CA ASN A 242 -21.71 -18.62 -0.99
C ASN A 242 -21.16 -18.51 -2.41
N ALA A 243 -20.03 -17.84 -2.54
CA ALA A 243 -19.40 -17.59 -3.82
C ALA A 243 -18.71 -18.84 -4.39
N GLU A 244 -18.61 -18.91 -5.70
CA GLU A 244 -17.76 -19.87 -6.36
C GLU A 244 -16.27 -19.57 -6.08
N CYS A 245 -15.43 -20.60 -6.09
CA CYS A 245 -13.99 -20.45 -5.90
C CYS A 245 -13.23 -20.75 -7.19
N GLN A 246 -12.40 -19.82 -7.63
CA GLN A 246 -11.50 -19.97 -8.77
C GLN A 246 -10.06 -20.07 -8.30
N ARG A 247 -9.43 -21.21 -8.53
CA ARG A 247 -7.99 -21.37 -8.32
C ARG A 247 -7.21 -20.63 -9.42
N CYS A 248 -6.16 -19.91 -9.04
CA CYS A 248 -5.27 -19.25 -9.99
C CYS A 248 -4.64 -20.25 -10.97
N MET A 249 -4.95 -20.11 -12.25
CA MET A 249 -4.46 -21.00 -13.31
C MET A 249 -2.92 -20.96 -13.43
N VAL A 250 -2.29 -19.80 -13.24
CA VAL A 250 -0.82 -19.67 -13.32
C VAL A 250 -0.14 -20.45 -12.19
N CYS A 251 -0.71 -20.44 -11.00
CA CYS A 251 -0.19 -21.22 -9.87
C CYS A 251 -0.36 -22.72 -10.13
N PHE A 252 -1.53 -23.12 -10.61
CA PHE A 252 -1.78 -24.50 -11.02
C PHE A 252 -0.82 -24.98 -12.10
N MET A 253 -0.56 -24.16 -13.13
CA MET A 253 0.39 -24.43 -14.22
C MET A 253 1.85 -24.54 -13.73
N ARG A 254 2.17 -24.08 -12.53
CA ARG A 254 3.47 -24.31 -11.88
C ARG A 254 3.48 -25.58 -11.05
N ASP A 255 2.38 -25.87 -10.36
CA ASP A 255 2.27 -27.02 -9.44
C ASP A 255 2.32 -28.36 -10.16
N ALA A 256 1.49 -28.56 -11.18
CA ALA A 256 1.38 -29.85 -11.85
C ALA A 256 2.69 -30.29 -12.56
N PRO A 257 3.38 -29.43 -13.35
CA PRO A 257 4.68 -29.78 -13.90
C PRO A 257 5.79 -29.95 -12.85
N SER A 258 5.68 -29.31 -11.67
CA SER A 258 6.66 -29.50 -10.60
C SER A 258 6.67 -30.96 -10.08
N LYS A 259 5.55 -31.65 -10.22
CA LYS A 259 5.39 -33.07 -9.85
C LYS A 259 5.83 -34.04 -10.96
N THR A 260 6.38 -33.51 -12.06
CA THR A 260 6.91 -34.32 -13.16
C THR A 260 8.44 -34.31 -13.21
N PRO A 261 9.09 -35.42 -13.62
CA PRO A 261 10.51 -35.44 -13.90
C PRO A 261 10.90 -34.40 -14.95
N PRO A 262 12.12 -33.84 -14.92
CA PRO A 262 12.54 -32.76 -15.80
C PRO A 262 12.30 -33.03 -17.29
N GLY A 263 12.54 -34.25 -17.78
CA GLY A 263 12.36 -34.62 -19.18
C GLY A 263 10.90 -34.63 -19.67
N HIS A 264 9.92 -34.59 -18.78
CA HIS A 264 8.48 -34.57 -19.14
C HIS A 264 7.79 -33.25 -18.86
N ARG A 265 8.49 -32.26 -18.26
CA ARG A 265 7.88 -30.97 -17.84
C ARG A 265 7.35 -30.15 -19.01
N GLU A 266 8.09 -30.11 -20.10
CA GLU A 266 7.68 -29.36 -21.28
C GLU A 266 6.40 -29.95 -21.90
N TRP A 267 6.37 -31.27 -22.08
CA TRP A 267 5.20 -31.97 -22.55
C TRP A 267 3.99 -31.75 -21.60
N ALA A 268 4.17 -31.92 -20.29
CA ALA A 268 3.10 -31.73 -19.31
C ALA A 268 2.57 -30.28 -19.35
N SER A 269 3.45 -29.29 -19.49
CA SER A 269 3.06 -27.90 -19.61
C SER A 269 2.26 -27.62 -20.89
N ALA A 270 2.64 -28.23 -22.02
CA ALA A 270 1.91 -28.11 -23.29
C ALA A 270 0.53 -28.79 -23.20
N ALA A 271 0.45 -29.98 -22.62
CA ALA A 271 -0.79 -30.71 -22.40
C ALA A 271 -1.77 -29.94 -21.49
N LEU A 272 -1.27 -29.33 -20.40
CA LEU A 272 -2.09 -28.46 -19.56
C LEU A 272 -2.58 -27.20 -20.27
N LYS A 273 -1.76 -26.57 -21.11
CA LYS A 273 -2.20 -25.45 -21.95
C LYS A 273 -3.37 -25.82 -22.85
N ALA A 274 -3.36 -27.03 -23.43
CA ALA A 274 -4.46 -27.53 -24.25
C ALA A 274 -5.76 -27.73 -23.45
N VAL A 275 -5.69 -28.10 -22.17
CA VAL A 275 -6.85 -28.18 -21.27
C VAL A 275 -7.47 -26.78 -21.06
N PHE A 276 -6.65 -25.78 -20.80
CA PHE A 276 -7.14 -24.41 -20.54
C PHE A 276 -7.41 -23.56 -21.80
N ALA A 277 -7.18 -24.13 -22.98
CA ALA A 277 -7.54 -23.53 -24.26
C ALA A 277 -8.96 -23.88 -24.75
N GLN A 278 -9.68 -24.69 -23.95
CA GLN A 278 -11.05 -25.09 -24.32
C GLN A 278 -12.05 -23.93 -24.13
N GLU A 279 -13.12 -23.94 -24.92
CA GLU A 279 -14.11 -22.86 -24.96
C GLU A 279 -15.09 -22.88 -23.77
N ASN A 280 -15.36 -24.05 -23.22
CA ASN A 280 -16.28 -24.24 -22.10
C ASN A 280 -15.74 -25.24 -21.06
N ARG A 281 -16.38 -25.25 -19.90
CA ARG A 281 -15.95 -26.09 -18.76
C ARG A 281 -16.05 -27.59 -19.07
N GLU A 282 -17.10 -28.03 -19.76
CA GLU A 282 -17.30 -29.44 -20.09
C GLU A 282 -16.17 -29.98 -20.98
N SER A 283 -15.84 -29.28 -22.04
CA SER A 283 -14.71 -29.60 -22.91
C SER A 283 -13.38 -29.58 -22.19
N ALA A 284 -13.16 -28.61 -21.27
CA ALA A 284 -11.96 -28.53 -20.47
C ALA A 284 -11.83 -29.74 -19.50
N MET A 285 -12.92 -30.16 -18.89
CA MET A 285 -12.96 -31.32 -18.00
C MET A 285 -12.74 -32.63 -18.78
N ALA A 286 -13.36 -32.78 -19.94
CA ALA A 286 -13.18 -33.96 -20.82
C ALA A 286 -11.71 -34.04 -21.29
N LYS A 287 -11.14 -32.90 -21.75
CA LYS A 287 -9.72 -32.84 -22.15
C LYS A 287 -8.78 -33.13 -21.01
N ALA A 288 -9.08 -32.66 -19.79
CA ALA A 288 -8.28 -32.96 -18.59
C ALA A 288 -8.30 -34.46 -18.27
N GLY A 289 -9.43 -35.15 -18.44
CA GLY A 289 -9.53 -36.60 -18.29
C GLY A 289 -8.60 -37.33 -19.25
N THR A 290 -8.62 -36.95 -20.56
CA THR A 290 -7.72 -37.50 -21.59
C THR A 290 -6.25 -37.29 -21.24
N VAL A 291 -5.88 -36.04 -20.90
CA VAL A 291 -4.48 -35.69 -20.53
C VAL A 291 -4.03 -36.43 -19.28
N ALA A 292 -4.90 -36.61 -18.29
CA ALA A 292 -4.58 -37.40 -17.09
C ALA A 292 -4.31 -38.88 -17.41
N GLY A 293 -5.07 -39.48 -18.35
CA GLY A 293 -4.80 -40.80 -18.85
C GLY A 293 -3.43 -40.91 -19.56
N GLU A 294 -3.11 -39.96 -20.45
CA GLU A 294 -1.81 -39.90 -21.12
C GLU A 294 -0.64 -39.71 -20.10
N MET A 295 -0.87 -38.99 -19.01
CA MET A 295 0.09 -38.85 -17.91
C MET A 295 0.32 -40.18 -17.17
N GLU A 296 -0.74 -40.96 -16.96
CA GLU A 296 -0.63 -42.29 -16.30
C GLU A 296 0.13 -43.30 -17.18
N GLU A 297 -0.15 -43.34 -18.48
CA GLU A 297 0.59 -44.15 -19.44
C GLU A 297 2.11 -43.83 -19.43
N ARG A 298 2.45 -42.56 -19.23
CA ARG A 298 3.83 -42.09 -19.06
C ARG A 298 4.37 -42.26 -17.64
N LYS A 299 3.66 -42.96 -16.76
CA LYS A 299 4.01 -43.20 -15.34
C LYS A 299 4.11 -41.90 -14.50
N LEU A 300 3.39 -40.83 -14.89
CA LEU A 300 3.36 -39.54 -14.21
C LEU A 300 2.14 -39.44 -13.26
N LYS A 301 1.91 -40.45 -12.44
CA LYS A 301 0.71 -40.57 -11.55
C LYS A 301 0.49 -39.35 -10.65
N ALA A 302 1.56 -38.76 -10.09
CA ALA A 302 1.44 -37.59 -9.21
C ALA A 302 0.92 -36.35 -9.93
N ALA A 303 1.31 -36.15 -11.20
CA ALA A 303 0.82 -35.06 -12.03
C ALA A 303 -0.62 -35.32 -12.51
N ALA A 304 -0.96 -36.56 -12.87
CA ALA A 304 -2.31 -36.96 -13.23
C ALA A 304 -3.31 -36.72 -12.08
N ASN A 305 -2.97 -37.13 -10.88
CA ASN A 305 -3.79 -36.88 -9.69
C ASN A 305 -3.95 -35.38 -9.42
N CYS A 306 -2.86 -34.61 -9.50
CA CYS A 306 -2.90 -33.16 -9.35
C CYS A 306 -3.85 -32.50 -10.36
N LEU A 307 -3.84 -32.96 -11.62
CA LEU A 307 -4.74 -32.46 -12.67
C LEU A 307 -6.19 -32.79 -12.35
N ARG A 308 -6.53 -34.05 -12.03
CA ARG A 308 -7.90 -34.46 -11.69
C ARG A 308 -8.47 -33.72 -10.49
N GLU A 309 -7.67 -33.56 -9.43
CA GLU A 309 -8.10 -32.87 -8.23
C GLU A 309 -8.27 -31.35 -8.41
N GLY A 310 -7.45 -30.74 -9.27
CA GLY A 310 -7.40 -29.27 -9.35
C GLY A 310 -8.09 -28.64 -10.56
N VAL A 311 -8.41 -29.42 -11.61
CA VAL A 311 -8.98 -28.85 -12.84
C VAL A 311 -10.35 -28.23 -12.61
N GLY A 312 -11.19 -28.84 -11.77
CA GLY A 312 -12.54 -28.31 -11.45
C GLY A 312 -12.49 -26.92 -10.85
N GLU A 313 -11.63 -26.71 -9.86
CA GLU A 313 -11.42 -25.41 -9.20
C GLU A 313 -10.72 -24.38 -10.12
N THR A 314 -9.96 -24.84 -11.10
CA THR A 314 -9.18 -23.98 -12.01
C THR A 314 -9.97 -23.56 -13.25
N THR A 315 -11.10 -24.21 -13.53
CA THR A 315 -12.01 -23.94 -14.67
C THR A 315 -13.34 -23.32 -14.27
N THR A 316 -13.50 -22.88 -13.02
CA THR A 316 -14.71 -22.22 -12.51
C THR A 316 -15.07 -20.99 -13.32
N TYR A 317 -14.09 -20.21 -13.80
CA TYR A 317 -14.31 -19.04 -14.66
C TYR A 317 -14.98 -19.33 -16.00
N LEU A 318 -15.10 -20.61 -16.38
CA LEU A 318 -15.79 -21.07 -17.60
C LEU A 318 -17.26 -21.45 -17.34
N LEU A 319 -17.76 -21.29 -16.13
CA LEU A 319 -19.18 -21.47 -15.82
C LEU A 319 -20.03 -20.45 -16.57
N PRO A 320 -21.26 -20.82 -16.96
CA PRO A 320 -22.16 -19.95 -17.75
C PRO A 320 -22.49 -18.62 -17.08
N GLU A 321 -22.46 -18.57 -15.75
CA GLU A 321 -22.73 -17.37 -14.95
C GLU A 321 -21.68 -16.27 -15.17
N PHE A 322 -20.49 -16.63 -15.64
CA PHE A 322 -19.41 -15.68 -15.85
C PHE A 322 -19.20 -15.38 -17.34
N PRO A 323 -19.26 -14.11 -17.77
CA PRO A 323 -19.03 -13.73 -19.14
C PRO A 323 -17.67 -14.20 -19.67
N ALA A 324 -17.64 -14.84 -20.83
CA ALA A 324 -16.40 -15.35 -21.44
C ALA A 324 -15.33 -14.24 -21.63
N THR A 325 -15.78 -12.99 -21.85
CA THR A 325 -14.91 -11.81 -21.95
C THR A 325 -14.15 -11.49 -20.65
N HIS A 326 -14.67 -11.92 -19.50
CA HIS A 326 -14.02 -11.76 -18.20
C HIS A 326 -12.97 -12.85 -17.93
N GLY A 327 -13.07 -14.01 -18.60
CA GLY A 327 -12.27 -15.20 -18.35
C GLY A 327 -10.75 -14.94 -18.34
N THR A 328 -10.23 -14.08 -19.22
CA THR A 328 -8.80 -13.74 -19.25
C THR A 328 -8.29 -13.08 -17.97
N LYS A 329 -9.17 -12.42 -17.21
CA LYS A 329 -8.86 -11.74 -15.95
C LYS A 329 -9.21 -12.60 -14.74
N LEU A 330 -10.28 -13.38 -14.81
CA LEU A 330 -10.76 -14.24 -13.73
C LEU A 330 -9.89 -15.49 -13.53
N ARG A 331 -9.33 -16.05 -14.60
CA ARG A 331 -8.50 -17.27 -14.53
C ARG A 331 -7.18 -17.11 -13.78
N THR A 332 -6.74 -15.87 -13.47
CA THR A 332 -5.44 -15.60 -12.85
C THR A 332 -5.53 -14.58 -11.73
N ASN A 333 -4.65 -14.70 -10.75
CA ASN A 333 -4.49 -13.75 -9.65
C ASN A 333 -3.46 -12.63 -9.96
N ASN A 334 -3.15 -12.39 -11.23
CA ASN A 334 -2.12 -11.43 -11.67
C ASN A 334 -2.33 -10.01 -11.15
N MET A 335 -3.58 -9.62 -10.91
CA MET A 335 -3.92 -8.30 -10.39
C MET A 335 -3.31 -8.08 -9.01
N ILE A 336 -3.54 -9.04 -8.10
CA ILE A 336 -3.03 -8.97 -6.73
C ILE A 336 -1.53 -9.30 -6.67
N GLU A 337 -1.02 -10.17 -7.56
CA GLU A 337 0.42 -10.46 -7.65
C GLU A 337 1.26 -9.22 -7.95
N ARG A 338 0.77 -8.30 -8.78
CA ARG A 338 1.44 -7.01 -9.05
C ARG A 338 1.51 -6.14 -7.80
N LEU A 339 0.42 -6.07 -7.05
CA LEU A 339 0.36 -5.35 -5.78
C LEU A 339 1.31 -5.99 -4.76
N ASN A 340 1.31 -7.30 -4.67
CA ASN A 340 2.19 -8.07 -3.78
C ASN A 340 3.68 -7.88 -4.12
N LYS A 341 4.04 -7.70 -5.40
CA LYS A 341 5.40 -7.32 -5.79
C LYS A 341 5.81 -5.98 -5.16
N GLU A 342 4.94 -4.99 -5.21
CA GLU A 342 5.20 -3.67 -4.61
C GLU A 342 5.28 -3.75 -3.08
N ILE A 343 4.41 -4.54 -2.45
CA ILE A 343 4.46 -4.80 -1.01
C ILE A 343 5.77 -5.49 -0.63
N ARG A 344 6.12 -6.59 -1.30
CA ARG A 344 7.35 -7.36 -1.02
C ARG A 344 8.61 -6.54 -1.24
N ARG A 345 8.65 -5.67 -2.25
CA ARG A 345 9.78 -4.76 -2.48
C ARG A 345 10.03 -3.90 -1.26
N ARG A 346 8.98 -3.50 -0.56
CA ARG A 346 9.05 -2.65 0.62
C ARG A 346 9.33 -3.43 1.90
N THR A 347 8.62 -4.53 2.13
CA THR A 347 8.76 -5.33 3.35
C THR A 347 10.12 -6.03 3.45
N ARG A 348 10.71 -6.44 2.31
CA ARG A 348 12.06 -7.04 2.28
C ARG A 348 13.16 -6.11 2.78
N VAL A 349 13.02 -4.80 2.59
CA VAL A 349 14.02 -3.81 3.07
C VAL A 349 14.03 -3.74 4.60
N VAL A 350 12.89 -3.99 5.24
CA VAL A 350 12.77 -3.99 6.71
C VAL A 350 13.42 -5.24 7.32
N GLY A 351 13.41 -6.35 6.59
CA GLY A 351 13.97 -7.62 7.03
C GLY A 351 13.06 -8.37 8.00
N SER A 352 12.95 -7.92 9.25
CA SER A 352 12.06 -8.46 10.28
C SER A 352 11.32 -7.34 10.99
N PHE A 353 10.03 -7.53 11.24
CA PHE A 353 9.18 -6.58 11.96
C PHE A 353 9.19 -6.87 13.46
N PRO A 354 9.20 -5.85 14.34
CA PRO A 354 9.16 -6.04 15.78
C PRO A 354 7.82 -6.62 16.26
N ASP A 355 6.75 -6.33 15.53
CA ASP A 355 5.38 -6.75 15.84
C ASP A 355 4.54 -6.85 14.55
N SER A 356 3.40 -7.51 14.65
CA SER A 356 2.48 -7.71 13.53
C SER A 356 1.84 -6.41 13.06
N ASN A 357 1.50 -5.52 13.98
CA ASN A 357 0.85 -4.25 13.66
C ASN A 357 1.76 -3.36 12.79
N SER A 358 3.07 -3.33 13.09
CA SER A 358 4.04 -2.59 12.28
C SER A 358 4.11 -3.09 10.84
N ALA A 359 4.05 -4.41 10.63
CA ALA A 359 4.00 -5.01 9.31
C ALA A 359 2.68 -4.68 8.60
N LEU A 360 1.55 -4.88 9.28
CA LEU A 360 0.21 -4.60 8.77
C LEU A 360 0.08 -3.13 8.34
N MET A 361 0.47 -2.19 9.20
CA MET A 361 0.40 -0.76 8.89
C MET A 361 1.26 -0.36 7.70
N LEU A 362 2.47 -0.93 7.56
CA LEU A 362 3.32 -0.68 6.39
C LEU A 362 2.70 -1.24 5.10
N VAL A 363 2.12 -2.44 5.15
CA VAL A 363 1.42 -3.04 4.01
C VAL A 363 0.20 -2.21 3.63
N CYS A 364 -0.64 -1.82 4.59
CA CYS A 364 -1.80 -0.97 4.39
C CYS A 364 -1.43 0.39 3.79
N ALA A 365 -0.40 1.06 4.33
CA ALA A 365 0.11 2.31 3.81
C ALA A 365 0.53 2.18 2.34
N ARG A 366 1.24 1.09 2.00
CA ARG A 366 1.67 0.84 0.63
C ARG A 366 0.51 0.56 -0.31
N ILE A 367 -0.46 -0.24 0.10
CA ILE A 367 -1.68 -0.52 -0.68
C ILE A 367 -2.44 0.79 -0.91
N ARG A 368 -2.72 1.57 0.15
CA ARG A 368 -3.40 2.87 0.07
C ARG A 368 -2.69 3.79 -0.93
N TYR A 369 -1.36 3.92 -0.84
CA TYR A 369 -0.58 4.74 -1.75
C TYR A 369 -0.68 4.30 -3.21
N VAL A 370 -0.65 3.00 -3.49
CA VAL A 370 -0.75 2.47 -4.86
C VAL A 370 -2.16 2.63 -5.39
N THR A 371 -3.18 2.38 -4.57
CA THR A 371 -4.59 2.38 -4.98
C THR A 371 -5.20 3.78 -5.02
N SER A 372 -4.67 4.77 -4.29
CA SER A 372 -5.11 6.17 -4.36
C SER A 372 -4.72 6.91 -5.65
N ARG A 373 -3.93 6.26 -6.51
CA ARG A 373 -3.56 6.79 -7.83
C ARG A 373 -4.49 6.23 -8.91
N SER A 374 -4.18 6.48 -10.17
CA SER A 374 -4.94 6.02 -11.37
C SER A 374 -5.26 4.52 -11.42
N TRP A 375 -4.80 3.72 -10.44
CA TRP A 375 -5.07 2.28 -10.37
C TRP A 375 -6.54 1.98 -10.07
N SER A 376 -7.19 2.72 -9.19
CA SER A 376 -8.61 2.57 -8.87
C SER A 376 -9.53 3.28 -9.87
N ASP A 377 -9.05 4.35 -10.52
CA ASP A 377 -9.86 5.17 -11.42
C ASP A 377 -10.13 4.50 -12.77
N ARG A 378 -9.25 3.58 -13.18
CA ARG A 378 -9.37 2.90 -14.47
C ARG A 378 -10.35 1.73 -14.38
N ARG A 379 -11.32 1.71 -15.28
CA ARG A 379 -12.20 0.57 -15.48
C ARG A 379 -11.36 -0.67 -15.80
N TYR A 380 -11.49 -1.70 -14.98
CA TYR A 380 -10.74 -2.95 -15.10
C TYR A 380 -11.47 -3.99 -15.97
N MET A 381 -12.79 -4.07 -15.79
CA MET A 381 -13.67 -4.98 -16.52
C MET A 381 -14.90 -4.22 -17.05
N ASP A 382 -15.48 -4.70 -18.12
CA ASP A 382 -16.79 -4.27 -18.58
C ASP A 382 -17.86 -5.16 -17.96
N MET A 383 -18.54 -4.63 -16.93
CA MET A 383 -19.52 -5.41 -16.14
C MET A 383 -20.90 -5.45 -16.77
N SER A 384 -21.19 -4.70 -17.83
CA SER A 384 -22.50 -4.68 -18.48
C SER A 384 -22.99 -6.07 -18.94
N ARG A 385 -22.07 -6.96 -19.26
CA ARG A 385 -22.38 -8.33 -19.70
C ARG A 385 -22.62 -9.31 -18.54
N LEU A 386 -22.35 -8.92 -17.30
CA LEU A 386 -22.64 -9.77 -16.14
C LEU A 386 -24.15 -9.82 -15.90
N ASP A 387 -24.83 -8.68 -16.04
CA ASP A 387 -26.28 -8.56 -15.85
C ASP A 387 -27.05 -9.35 -16.93
N ASP A 388 -26.54 -9.35 -18.17
CA ASP A 388 -27.12 -10.12 -19.27
C ASP A 388 -27.13 -11.64 -18.99
N ASN A 389 -26.06 -12.16 -18.38
CA ASN A 389 -25.93 -13.58 -18.05
C ASN A 389 -26.78 -13.98 -16.82
N LEU A 390 -26.91 -13.12 -15.82
CA LEU A 390 -27.76 -13.35 -14.66
C LEU A 390 -29.25 -13.33 -15.02
N GLY A 391 -29.66 -12.49 -16.00
CA GLY A 391 -31.01 -12.45 -16.53
C GLY A 391 -31.38 -13.64 -17.42
N ALA A 392 -30.38 -14.32 -18.00
CA ALA A 392 -30.59 -15.51 -18.82
C ALA A 392 -30.65 -16.83 -18.02
N ALA A 393 -30.18 -16.81 -16.77
CA ALA A 393 -30.18 -17.96 -15.85
C ALA A 393 -31.36 -18.00 -14.88
N ALA A 394 -32.23 -16.97 -14.89
CA ALA A 394 -33.49 -16.88 -14.15
C ALA A 394 -34.69 -17.19 -15.05
#